data_1ca2812aead74ba7080b8b294e97faf5
#
_entry.id   1ca2812aead74ba7080b8b294e97faf5
#
_cell.length_a   1.000
_cell.length_b   1.000
_cell.length_c   1.000
_cell.angle_alpha   90.00
_cell.angle_beta   90.00
_cell.angle_gamma   90.00
#
_symmetry.space_group_name_H-M   'P 1'
#
loop_
_entity.id
_entity.type
_entity.pdbx_description
1 polymer ?
#
loop_
_entity_poly.entity_id
_entity_poly.type
_entity_poly.pdbx_seq_one_letter_code
_entity_poly.pdbx_strand_id
1 'polypeptide(L)'
;MRKYDKIIIGAGLYGLYSALFCCRRGQNVIVLECDSTPFRRATYINQARVHQGYHYPRSISTAMKSAGYFERFNKDYAFCVNKEFDQIYATSAEYSWSNGKQFKEFCKAANIPCEELHPGNYFKDGMCDGVFRTREYTYDAMILKDYFMEELAKYPNSVEIKYGVDIRSIDKDTDAFVVHTADGGAYQSGFVLNATYAGTNQILDMVGYEKFGIKYELCEISAM
;
A
#
# COMPACT_ATOMS: atom_id res chain seq x y z
N MET A 1 15.98 -9.07 -26.43
CA MET A 1 14.93 -8.32 -25.70
C MET A 1 13.76 -9.26 -25.47
N ARG A 2 13.30 -9.39 -24.21
CA ARG A 2 12.13 -10.24 -23.85
C ARG A 2 10.86 -9.42 -23.84
N LYS A 3 9.77 -9.99 -24.37
CA LYS A 3 8.45 -9.31 -24.44
C LYS A 3 7.49 -9.89 -23.41
N TYR A 4 6.75 -9.03 -22.76
CA TYR A 4 5.72 -9.36 -21.76
C TYR A 4 4.44 -8.58 -22.06
N ASP A 5 3.30 -9.11 -21.61
CA ASP A 5 2.03 -8.37 -21.66
C ASP A 5 2.04 -7.20 -20.67
N LYS A 6 2.68 -7.39 -19.50
CA LYS A 6 2.81 -6.37 -18.45
C LYS A 6 4.21 -6.40 -17.83
N ILE A 7 4.76 -5.22 -17.60
CA ILE A 7 5.91 -5.01 -16.70
C ILE A 7 5.37 -4.34 -15.42
N ILE A 8 5.73 -4.89 -14.27
CA ILE A 8 5.36 -4.36 -12.96
C ILE A 8 6.65 -3.99 -12.22
N ILE A 9 6.76 -2.74 -11.80
CA ILE A 9 7.92 -2.24 -11.04
C ILE A 9 7.54 -2.16 -9.56
N GLY A 10 8.20 -2.99 -8.74
CA GLY A 10 7.95 -3.16 -7.31
C GLY A 10 7.18 -4.43 -6.97
N ALA A 11 7.73 -5.24 -6.03
CA ALA A 11 7.11 -6.46 -5.51
C ALA A 11 6.51 -6.25 -4.10
N GLY A 12 5.95 -5.09 -3.82
CA GLY A 12 5.10 -4.86 -2.67
C GLY A 12 3.70 -5.45 -2.88
N LEU A 13 2.78 -5.18 -1.93
CA LEU A 13 1.39 -5.68 -1.97
C LEU A 13 0.72 -5.44 -3.32
N TYR A 14 0.76 -4.21 -3.82
CA TYR A 14 0.10 -3.86 -5.08
C TYR A 14 0.77 -4.52 -6.29
N GLY A 15 2.09 -4.66 -6.28
CA GLY A 15 2.82 -5.32 -7.37
C GLY A 15 2.48 -6.80 -7.47
N LEU A 16 2.57 -7.56 -6.37
CA LEU A 16 2.26 -9.00 -6.38
C LEU A 16 0.76 -9.26 -6.61
N TYR A 17 -0.13 -8.44 -6.03
CA TYR A 17 -1.57 -8.51 -6.34
C TYR A 17 -1.83 -8.33 -7.84
N SER A 18 -1.21 -7.33 -8.45
CA SER A 18 -1.39 -7.04 -9.89
C SER A 18 -0.81 -8.14 -10.76
N ALA A 19 0.35 -8.70 -10.39
CA ALA A 19 0.94 -9.84 -11.08
C ALA A 19 -0.02 -11.03 -11.06
N LEU A 20 -0.52 -11.42 -9.89
CA LEU A 20 -1.48 -12.51 -9.75
C LEU A 20 -2.77 -12.26 -10.53
N PHE A 21 -3.28 -11.03 -10.48
CA PHE A 21 -4.46 -10.64 -11.26
C PHE A 21 -4.27 -10.82 -12.76
N CYS A 22 -3.09 -10.47 -13.29
CA CYS A 22 -2.75 -10.63 -14.70
C CYS A 22 -2.56 -12.09 -15.08
N CYS A 23 -1.82 -12.88 -14.26
CA CYS A 23 -1.60 -14.29 -14.49
C CYS A 23 -2.90 -15.10 -14.55
N ARG A 24 -3.85 -14.81 -13.65
CA ARG A 24 -5.19 -15.42 -13.67
C ARG A 24 -6.00 -15.12 -14.94
N ARG A 25 -5.55 -14.17 -15.75
CA ARG A 25 -6.12 -13.81 -17.06
C ARG A 25 -5.28 -14.31 -18.25
N GLY A 26 -4.30 -15.17 -17.98
CA GLY A 26 -3.44 -15.75 -19.02
C GLY A 26 -2.41 -14.77 -19.59
N GLN A 27 -2.11 -13.68 -18.87
CA GLN A 27 -1.11 -12.70 -19.30
C GLN A 27 0.29 -13.08 -18.81
N ASN A 28 1.31 -12.83 -19.65
CA ASN A 28 2.70 -12.95 -19.28
C ASN A 28 3.19 -11.67 -18.60
N VAL A 29 3.74 -11.82 -17.39
CA VAL A 29 4.11 -10.68 -16.54
C VAL A 29 5.55 -10.84 -16.08
N ILE A 30 6.29 -9.72 -16.06
CA ILE A 30 7.54 -9.61 -15.31
C ILE A 30 7.35 -8.61 -14.17
N VAL A 31 7.82 -8.99 -12.98
CA VAL A 31 7.93 -8.11 -11.81
C VAL A 31 9.39 -7.79 -11.58
N LEU A 32 9.74 -6.51 -11.54
CA LEU A 32 11.09 -6.01 -11.30
C LEU A 32 11.14 -5.39 -9.90
N GLU A 33 11.90 -6.00 -9.00
CA GLU A 33 12.04 -5.58 -7.59
C GLU A 33 13.49 -5.20 -7.29
N CYS A 34 13.69 -4.04 -6.68
CA CYS A 34 15.02 -3.54 -6.34
C CYS A 34 15.63 -4.25 -5.11
N ASP A 35 14.82 -4.74 -4.21
CA ASP A 35 15.28 -5.48 -3.02
C ASP A 35 15.49 -6.96 -3.34
N SER A 36 16.15 -7.69 -2.44
CA SER A 36 16.47 -9.11 -2.61
C SER A 36 15.26 -10.05 -2.40
N THR A 37 14.16 -9.53 -1.84
CA THR A 37 12.91 -10.28 -1.58
C THR A 37 11.72 -9.33 -1.66
N PRO A 38 10.48 -9.83 -1.84
CA PRO A 38 9.29 -8.97 -1.86
C PRO A 38 8.92 -8.46 -0.46
N PHE A 39 8.09 -7.42 -0.41
CA PHE A 39 7.51 -6.84 0.82
C PHE A 39 8.54 -6.23 1.80
N ARG A 40 9.73 -5.84 1.34
CA ARG A 40 10.79 -5.29 2.21
C ARG A 40 10.56 -3.84 2.68
N ARG A 41 9.71 -3.09 2.00
CA ARG A 41 9.50 -1.65 2.24
C ARG A 41 8.14 -1.38 2.87
N ALA A 42 7.41 -0.39 2.39
CA ALA A 42 6.17 0.11 2.97
C ALA A 42 5.16 -0.98 3.36
N THR A 43 5.02 -2.05 2.58
CA THR A 43 4.09 -3.14 2.88
C THR A 43 4.41 -3.87 4.19
N TYR A 44 5.70 -3.96 4.55
CA TYR A 44 6.15 -4.60 5.79
C TYR A 44 6.37 -3.61 6.93
N ILE A 45 6.97 -2.44 6.61
CA ILE A 45 7.40 -1.46 7.61
C ILE A 45 6.23 -0.65 8.16
N ASN A 46 5.21 -0.35 7.33
CA ASN A 46 4.03 0.37 7.78
C ASN A 46 3.21 -0.44 8.78
N GLN A 47 2.24 0.20 9.40
CA GLN A 47 1.41 -0.38 10.47
C GLN A 47 0.56 -1.58 10.04
N ALA A 48 0.62 -2.01 8.78
CA ALA A 48 -0.13 -3.15 8.22
C ALA A 48 -1.63 -3.11 8.57
N ARG A 49 -2.26 -1.95 8.48
CA ARG A 49 -3.66 -1.76 8.84
C ARG A 49 -4.61 -2.01 7.68
N VAL A 50 -5.71 -2.64 7.99
CA VAL A 50 -6.90 -2.67 7.14
C VAL A 50 -7.72 -1.44 7.48
N HIS A 51 -7.53 -0.37 6.72
CA HIS A 51 -8.11 0.94 7.00
C HIS A 51 -9.61 0.99 6.76
N GLN A 52 -10.35 1.53 7.73
CA GLN A 52 -11.74 1.91 7.56
C GLN A 52 -11.94 3.42 7.32
N GLY A 53 -10.85 4.18 7.20
CA GLY A 53 -10.88 5.57 6.78
C GLY A 53 -10.53 6.59 7.86
N TYR A 54 -10.28 6.21 9.10
CA TYR A 54 -10.02 7.12 10.23
C TYR A 54 -8.80 8.03 10.04
N HIS A 55 -7.82 7.61 9.25
CA HIS A 55 -6.63 8.41 8.91
C HIS A 55 -6.91 9.62 8.03
N TYR A 56 -8.12 9.76 7.52
CA TYR A 56 -8.46 10.80 6.54
C TYR A 56 -9.50 11.80 7.04
N PRO A 57 -9.36 12.40 8.26
CA PRO A 57 -10.39 13.28 8.83
C PRO A 57 -10.63 14.56 8.01
N ARG A 58 -9.71 14.88 7.08
CA ARG A 58 -9.83 16.02 6.18
C ARG A 58 -10.30 15.66 4.76
N SER A 59 -10.62 14.39 4.50
CA SER A 59 -11.06 13.91 3.18
C SER A 59 -12.12 12.82 3.30
N ILE A 60 -13.38 13.20 3.41
CA ILE A 60 -14.51 12.26 3.49
C ILE A 60 -14.53 11.31 2.30
N SER A 61 -14.26 11.80 1.08
CA SER A 61 -14.26 10.95 -0.11
C SER A 61 -13.21 9.84 -0.05
N THR A 62 -12.02 10.12 0.49
CA THR A 62 -10.97 9.11 0.69
C THR A 62 -11.35 8.13 1.80
N ALA A 63 -11.91 8.63 2.91
CA ALA A 63 -12.39 7.80 4.00
C ALA A 63 -13.49 6.82 3.54
N MET A 64 -14.48 7.30 2.79
CA MET A 64 -15.56 6.46 2.25
C MET A 64 -15.06 5.41 1.27
N LYS A 65 -14.07 5.72 0.43
CA LYS A 65 -13.44 4.73 -0.46
C LYS A 65 -12.74 3.64 0.37
N SER A 66 -11.98 4.02 1.39
CA SER A 66 -11.31 3.07 2.29
C SER A 66 -12.32 2.18 3.00
N ALA A 67 -13.37 2.76 3.58
CA ALA A 67 -14.46 2.03 4.24
C ALA A 67 -15.16 1.06 3.30
N GLY A 68 -15.38 1.44 2.04
CA GLY A 68 -16.02 0.59 1.02
C GLY A 68 -15.21 -0.66 0.67
N TYR A 69 -13.89 -0.63 0.79
CA TYR A 69 -13.03 -1.80 0.54
C TYR A 69 -12.73 -2.63 1.79
N PHE A 70 -13.03 -2.13 2.99
CA PHE A 70 -12.72 -2.77 4.26
C PHE A 70 -13.27 -4.19 4.37
N GLU A 71 -14.58 -4.37 4.15
CA GLU A 71 -15.21 -5.68 4.25
C GLU A 71 -14.70 -6.67 3.19
N ARG A 72 -14.44 -6.17 1.98
CA ARG A 72 -13.88 -6.99 0.91
C ARG A 72 -12.50 -7.51 1.27
N PHE A 73 -11.59 -6.65 1.75
CA PHE A 73 -10.25 -7.07 2.17
C PHE A 73 -10.33 -8.10 3.30
N ASN A 74 -11.18 -7.86 4.30
CA ASN A 74 -11.38 -8.77 5.43
C ASN A 74 -11.94 -10.13 5.01
N LYS A 75 -12.72 -10.18 3.92
CA LYS A 75 -13.25 -11.44 3.37
C LYS A 75 -12.19 -12.15 2.54
N ASP A 76 -11.52 -11.44 1.64
CA ASP A 76 -10.59 -12.03 0.68
C ASP A 76 -9.28 -12.51 1.34
N TYR A 77 -8.87 -11.84 2.45
CA TYR A 77 -7.61 -12.09 3.17
C TYR A 77 -7.81 -12.40 4.66
N ALA A 78 -8.96 -13.00 5.02
CA ALA A 78 -9.29 -13.31 6.41
C ALA A 78 -8.20 -14.11 7.15
N PHE A 79 -7.47 -14.95 6.42
CA PHE A 79 -6.44 -15.84 6.95
C PHE A 79 -5.21 -15.10 7.53
N CYS A 80 -5.00 -13.85 7.15
CA CYS A 80 -3.90 -13.03 7.67
C CYS A 80 -4.36 -11.80 8.47
N VAL A 81 -5.67 -11.60 8.66
CA VAL A 81 -6.22 -10.45 9.38
C VAL A 81 -6.41 -10.77 10.86
N ASN A 82 -5.77 -9.97 11.72
CA ASN A 82 -6.01 -9.99 13.17
C ASN A 82 -7.06 -8.93 13.53
N LYS A 83 -8.11 -9.37 14.27
CA LYS A 83 -9.26 -8.56 14.71
C LYS A 83 -9.35 -8.46 16.24
N GLU A 84 -8.54 -9.23 16.96
CA GLU A 84 -8.66 -9.44 18.41
C GLU A 84 -7.77 -8.47 19.19
N PHE A 85 -7.98 -7.18 19.01
CA PHE A 85 -7.33 -6.12 19.81
C PHE A 85 -8.15 -4.83 19.78
N ASP A 86 -7.98 -4.01 20.83
CA ASP A 86 -8.58 -2.68 20.88
C ASP A 86 -7.80 -1.71 20.01
N GLN A 87 -8.46 -1.13 19.03
CA GLN A 87 -7.91 -0.07 18.20
C GLN A 87 -8.31 1.29 18.79
N ILE A 88 -7.35 2.02 19.31
CA ILE A 88 -7.56 3.34 19.89
C ILE A 88 -7.01 4.42 18.94
N TYR A 89 -7.83 5.39 18.64
CA TYR A 89 -7.46 6.59 17.91
C TYR A 89 -7.54 7.80 18.85
N ALA A 90 -6.50 8.61 18.87
CA ALA A 90 -6.46 9.81 19.71
C ALA A 90 -6.12 11.04 18.88
N THR A 91 -6.77 12.16 19.20
CA THR A 91 -6.40 13.47 18.69
C THR A 91 -5.54 14.19 19.72
N SER A 92 -4.39 14.69 19.28
CA SER A 92 -3.48 15.44 20.16
C SER A 92 -4.15 16.75 20.61
N ALA A 93 -3.96 17.12 21.89
CA ALA A 93 -4.42 18.39 22.42
C ALA A 93 -3.72 19.59 21.76
N GLU A 94 -2.48 19.38 21.26
CA GLU A 94 -1.68 20.40 20.61
C GLU A 94 -1.20 19.95 19.24
N TYR A 95 -1.03 20.89 18.31
CA TYR A 95 -0.46 20.69 16.96
C TYR A 95 -1.23 19.72 16.06
N SER A 96 -2.45 19.31 16.42
CA SER A 96 -3.31 18.49 15.57
C SER A 96 -4.08 19.35 14.54
N TRP A 97 -4.19 18.83 13.32
CA TRP A 97 -5.01 19.43 12.27
C TRP A 97 -6.52 19.25 12.49
N SER A 98 -6.90 18.36 13.39
CA SER A 98 -8.29 18.07 13.75
C SER A 98 -8.38 17.82 15.24
N ASN A 99 -9.36 18.41 15.91
CA ASN A 99 -9.63 18.14 17.32
C ASN A 99 -10.62 16.97 17.48
N GLY A 100 -10.82 16.52 18.74
CA GLY A 100 -11.68 15.37 19.04
C GLY A 100 -13.13 15.56 18.57
N LYS A 101 -13.68 16.77 18.70
CA LYS A 101 -15.04 17.08 18.22
C LYS A 101 -15.13 16.95 16.69
N GLN A 102 -14.16 17.52 15.97
CA GLN A 102 -14.11 17.43 14.51
C GLN A 102 -13.94 15.99 14.04
N PHE A 103 -13.11 15.21 14.73
CA PHE A 103 -12.94 13.79 14.43
C PHE A 103 -14.24 13.01 14.61
N LYS A 104 -14.97 13.23 15.68
CA LYS A 104 -16.26 12.59 15.95
C LYS A 104 -17.31 12.96 14.88
N GLU A 105 -17.39 14.23 14.51
CA GLU A 105 -18.28 14.70 13.44
C GLU A 105 -17.90 14.08 12.07
N PHE A 106 -16.62 13.97 11.79
CA PHE A 106 -16.11 13.30 10.61
C PHE A 106 -16.51 11.82 10.57
N CYS A 107 -16.32 11.07 11.64
CA CYS A 107 -16.71 9.66 11.71
C CYS A 107 -18.21 9.48 11.43
N LYS A 108 -19.03 10.38 12.01
CA LYS A 108 -20.49 10.40 11.75
C LYS A 108 -20.80 10.68 10.28
N ALA A 109 -20.14 11.66 9.67
CA ALA A 109 -20.34 12.04 8.26
C ALA A 109 -19.86 10.93 7.30
N ALA A 110 -18.77 10.23 7.63
CA ALA A 110 -18.23 9.12 6.85
C ALA A 110 -18.96 7.79 7.12
N ASN A 111 -19.91 7.77 8.07
CA ASN A 111 -20.64 6.57 8.51
C ASN A 111 -19.71 5.43 8.95
N ILE A 112 -18.66 5.75 9.72
CA ILE A 112 -17.74 4.78 10.31
C ILE A 112 -17.89 4.74 11.83
N PRO A 113 -17.80 3.54 12.47
CA PRO A 113 -17.98 3.37 13.92
C PRO A 113 -16.97 4.17 14.73
N CYS A 114 -17.43 4.87 15.77
CA CYS A 114 -16.56 5.68 16.62
C CYS A 114 -17.22 5.77 18.02
N GLU A 115 -16.57 5.19 19.02
CA GLU A 115 -16.96 5.26 20.43
C GLU A 115 -15.99 6.17 21.18
N GLU A 116 -16.52 7.22 21.81
CA GLU A 116 -15.70 8.14 22.60
C GLU A 116 -15.34 7.51 23.95
N LEU A 117 -14.07 7.61 24.31
CA LEU A 117 -13.49 7.05 25.52
C LEU A 117 -12.90 8.16 26.40
N HIS A 118 -12.73 7.88 27.69
CA HIS A 118 -12.07 8.83 28.59
C HIS A 118 -10.54 8.82 28.35
N PRO A 119 -9.93 10.00 28.04
CA PRO A 119 -8.51 10.08 27.73
C PRO A 119 -7.59 9.50 28.82
N GLY A 120 -7.87 9.75 30.09
CA GLY A 120 -7.07 9.29 31.24
C GLY A 120 -6.93 7.76 31.38
N ASN A 121 -7.73 6.98 30.65
CA ASN A 121 -7.58 5.51 30.60
C ASN A 121 -6.39 5.06 29.76
N TYR A 122 -5.91 5.92 28.83
CA TYR A 122 -4.93 5.55 27.82
C TYR A 122 -3.72 6.49 27.75
N PHE A 123 -3.92 7.76 28.11
CA PHE A 123 -2.94 8.82 27.95
C PHE A 123 -2.82 9.66 29.22
N LYS A 124 -1.67 10.30 29.40
CA LYS A 124 -1.47 11.29 30.47
C LYS A 124 -2.40 12.50 30.25
N ASP A 125 -2.80 13.10 31.33
CA ASP A 125 -3.68 14.28 31.33
C ASP A 125 -3.11 15.39 30.45
N GLY A 126 -3.98 16.01 29.66
CA GLY A 126 -3.64 17.10 28.77
C GLY A 126 -2.96 16.72 27.45
N MET A 127 -2.65 15.43 27.22
CA MET A 127 -2.00 14.99 25.97
C MET A 127 -2.98 14.89 24.79
N CYS A 128 -4.24 14.54 25.05
CA CYS A 128 -5.26 14.34 24.05
C CYS A 128 -6.52 15.15 24.37
N ASP A 129 -7.16 15.68 23.34
CA ASP A 129 -8.47 16.34 23.43
C ASP A 129 -9.64 15.43 23.02
N GLY A 130 -9.33 14.24 22.47
CA GLY A 130 -10.28 13.20 22.18
C GLY A 130 -9.61 11.83 22.06
N VAL A 131 -10.27 10.80 22.60
CA VAL A 131 -9.85 9.40 22.50
C VAL A 131 -11.03 8.55 22.09
N PHE A 132 -10.84 7.68 21.13
CA PHE A 132 -11.91 6.94 20.47
C PHE A 132 -11.53 5.48 20.28
N ARG A 133 -12.44 4.56 20.60
CA ARG A 133 -12.37 3.19 20.09
C ARG A 133 -12.88 3.18 18.66
N THR A 134 -12.07 2.64 17.75
CA THR A 134 -12.36 2.56 16.32
C THR A 134 -12.36 1.11 15.85
N ARG A 135 -12.85 0.87 14.64
CA ARG A 135 -12.87 -0.46 14.05
C ARG A 135 -11.88 -0.53 12.89
N GLU A 136 -10.62 -0.68 13.21
CA GLU A 136 -9.60 -1.04 12.22
C GLU A 136 -8.97 -2.37 12.64
N TYR A 137 -8.48 -3.11 11.66
CA TYR A 137 -7.80 -4.37 11.87
C TYR A 137 -6.35 -4.27 11.41
N THR A 138 -5.54 -5.25 11.76
CA THR A 138 -4.20 -5.38 11.20
C THR A 138 -4.09 -6.67 10.43
N TYR A 139 -3.16 -6.74 9.48
CA TYR A 139 -2.85 -7.97 8.77
C TYR A 139 -1.39 -8.34 8.98
N ASP A 140 -1.10 -9.64 8.99
CA ASP A 140 0.28 -10.13 8.95
C ASP A 140 0.80 -10.04 7.51
N ALA A 141 1.76 -9.13 7.29
CA ALA A 141 2.33 -8.89 5.97
C ALA A 141 3.15 -10.08 5.47
N MET A 142 3.72 -10.90 6.37
CA MET A 142 4.51 -12.06 5.99
C MET A 142 3.63 -13.21 5.54
N ILE A 143 2.54 -13.48 6.26
CA ILE A 143 1.52 -14.46 5.84
C ILE A 143 0.92 -14.05 4.49
N LEU A 144 0.63 -12.76 4.31
CA LEU A 144 0.10 -12.26 3.04
C LEU A 144 1.11 -12.36 1.90
N LYS A 145 2.40 -12.10 2.16
CA LYS A 145 3.49 -12.30 1.20
C LYS A 145 3.56 -13.77 0.75
N ASP A 146 3.59 -14.69 1.71
CA ASP A 146 3.72 -16.12 1.43
C ASP A 146 2.53 -16.61 0.59
N TYR A 147 1.32 -16.17 0.91
CA TYR A 147 0.14 -16.42 0.08
C TYR A 147 0.32 -15.96 -1.37
N PHE A 148 0.79 -14.72 -1.61
CA PHE A 148 0.99 -14.26 -2.99
C PHE A 148 2.07 -15.05 -3.71
N MET A 149 3.14 -15.42 -3.02
CA MET A 149 4.24 -16.20 -3.61
C MET A 149 3.76 -17.62 -3.96
N GLU A 150 2.99 -18.28 -3.10
CA GLU A 150 2.39 -19.59 -3.35
C GLU A 150 1.39 -19.55 -4.53
N GLU A 151 0.53 -18.53 -4.56
CA GLU A 151 -0.43 -18.37 -5.65
C GLU A 151 0.27 -18.10 -7.00
N LEU A 152 1.30 -17.26 -7.03
CA LEU A 152 2.08 -16.98 -8.24
C LEU A 152 2.88 -18.20 -8.72
N ALA A 153 3.36 -19.05 -7.81
CA ALA A 153 4.04 -20.29 -8.16
C ALA A 153 3.19 -21.28 -8.98
N LYS A 154 1.86 -21.12 -8.95
CA LYS A 154 0.92 -21.89 -9.80
C LYS A 154 0.97 -21.48 -11.29
N TYR A 155 1.66 -20.37 -11.61
CA TYR A 155 1.77 -19.79 -12.95
C TYR A 155 3.22 -19.69 -13.45
N PRO A 156 4.03 -20.77 -13.41
CA PRO A 156 5.46 -20.70 -13.66
C PRO A 156 5.83 -20.23 -15.07
N ASN A 157 4.92 -20.38 -16.03
CA ASN A 157 5.10 -19.95 -17.41
C ASN A 157 4.53 -18.54 -17.71
N SER A 158 3.85 -17.93 -16.74
CA SER A 158 3.16 -16.64 -16.92
C SER A 158 3.74 -15.54 -16.06
N VAL A 159 4.56 -15.84 -15.06
CA VAL A 159 5.20 -14.84 -14.21
C VAL A 159 6.69 -15.07 -14.08
N GLU A 160 7.47 -14.01 -14.27
CA GLU A 160 8.87 -13.93 -13.90
C GLU A 160 9.02 -12.84 -12.84
N ILE A 161 9.68 -13.12 -11.70
CA ILE A 161 10.00 -12.14 -10.68
C ILE A 161 11.52 -12.03 -10.60
N LYS A 162 12.03 -10.81 -10.78
CA LYS A 162 13.45 -10.52 -10.65
C LYS A 162 13.69 -9.61 -9.46
N TYR A 163 14.65 -10.02 -8.64
CA TYR A 163 15.08 -9.29 -7.44
C TYR A 163 16.44 -8.63 -7.64
N GLY A 164 16.75 -7.62 -6.82
CA GLY A 164 18.00 -6.87 -6.90
C GLY A 164 18.12 -6.07 -8.19
N VAL A 165 17.01 -5.70 -8.80
CA VAL A 165 16.99 -5.01 -10.10
C VAL A 165 17.21 -3.52 -9.91
N ASP A 166 18.27 -3.01 -10.56
CA ASP A 166 18.52 -1.57 -10.69
C ASP A 166 18.09 -1.12 -12.09
N ILE A 167 17.00 -0.38 -12.18
CA ILE A 167 16.46 0.18 -13.43
C ILE A 167 17.28 1.42 -13.77
N ARG A 168 17.83 1.48 -15.00
CA ARG A 168 18.66 2.59 -15.49
C ARG A 168 17.86 3.60 -16.31
N SER A 169 17.01 3.10 -17.20
CA SER A 169 16.17 3.94 -18.05
C SER A 169 14.91 3.19 -18.47
N ILE A 170 13.92 3.95 -18.88
CA ILE A 170 12.70 3.42 -19.51
C ILE A 170 12.48 4.22 -20.78
N ASP A 171 12.73 3.58 -21.92
CA ASP A 171 12.44 4.16 -23.21
C ASP A 171 10.97 3.96 -23.55
N LYS A 172 10.35 4.98 -24.12
CA LYS A 172 8.98 4.94 -24.61
C LYS A 172 8.97 5.17 -26.12
N ASP A 173 8.42 4.22 -26.82
CA ASP A 173 8.05 4.33 -28.22
C ASP A 173 6.52 4.48 -28.33
N THR A 174 6.00 4.61 -29.55
CA THR A 174 4.57 4.84 -29.83
C THR A 174 3.67 3.81 -29.12
N ASP A 175 4.02 2.53 -29.15
CA ASP A 175 3.18 1.43 -28.69
C ASP A 175 3.85 0.56 -27.59
N ALA A 176 5.04 0.91 -27.13
CA ALA A 176 5.78 0.07 -26.20
C ALA A 176 6.70 0.87 -25.27
N PHE A 177 6.94 0.29 -24.10
CA PHE A 177 8.01 0.69 -23.18
C PHE A 177 9.10 -0.37 -23.20
N VAL A 178 10.34 0.08 -23.10
CA VAL A 178 11.51 -0.79 -22.88
C VAL A 178 12.19 -0.39 -21.59
N VAL A 179 12.18 -1.28 -20.60
CA VAL A 179 12.85 -1.07 -19.31
C VAL A 179 14.24 -1.66 -19.38
N HIS A 180 15.27 -0.84 -19.18
CA HIS A 180 16.67 -1.22 -19.16
C HIS A 180 17.19 -1.31 -17.73
N THR A 181 17.95 -2.37 -17.43
CA THR A 181 18.51 -2.64 -16.12
C THR A 181 20.04 -2.61 -16.11
N ALA A 182 20.64 -2.38 -14.96
CA ALA A 182 22.09 -2.23 -14.81
C ALA A 182 22.88 -3.48 -15.19
N ASP A 183 22.29 -4.66 -15.08
CA ASP A 183 22.85 -5.94 -15.48
C ASP A 183 22.78 -6.20 -17.00
N GLY A 184 22.35 -5.22 -17.78
CA GLY A 184 22.20 -5.31 -19.23
C GLY A 184 20.89 -5.94 -19.69
N GLY A 185 19.94 -6.18 -18.78
CA GLY A 185 18.59 -6.66 -19.11
C GLY A 185 17.80 -5.60 -19.90
N ALA A 186 16.95 -6.06 -20.83
CA ALA A 186 16.00 -5.23 -21.56
C ALA A 186 14.66 -5.96 -21.70
N TYR A 187 13.59 -5.33 -21.16
CA TYR A 187 12.24 -5.88 -21.05
C TYR A 187 11.25 -4.98 -21.76
N GLN A 188 10.46 -5.52 -22.67
CA GLN A 188 9.50 -4.77 -23.47
C GLN A 188 8.06 -5.12 -23.13
N SER A 189 7.19 -4.12 -23.03
CA SER A 189 5.75 -4.28 -22.89
C SER A 189 5.01 -3.03 -23.39
N GLY A 190 3.78 -3.21 -23.87
CA GLY A 190 2.86 -2.11 -24.10
C GLY A 190 2.31 -1.45 -22.83
N PHE A 191 2.63 -2.02 -21.65
CA PHE A 191 2.10 -1.52 -20.37
C PHE A 191 3.09 -1.70 -19.22
N VAL A 192 3.40 -0.62 -18.52
CA VAL A 192 4.21 -0.62 -17.30
C VAL A 192 3.37 -0.16 -16.12
N LEU A 193 3.28 -0.99 -15.08
CA LEU A 193 2.69 -0.62 -13.80
C LEU A 193 3.79 -0.15 -12.85
N ASN A 194 3.71 1.09 -12.44
CA ASN A 194 4.55 1.65 -11.39
C ASN A 194 3.90 1.38 -10.02
N ALA A 195 4.39 0.38 -9.29
CA ALA A 195 3.94 -0.01 -7.96
C ALA A 195 4.98 0.31 -6.88
N THR A 196 5.79 1.36 -7.09
CA THR A 196 6.95 1.69 -6.24
C THR A 196 6.63 2.58 -5.02
N TYR A 197 5.36 2.96 -4.80
CA TYR A 197 4.92 3.79 -3.68
C TYR A 197 5.70 5.12 -3.59
N ALA A 198 6.62 5.28 -2.64
CA ALA A 198 7.44 6.49 -2.50
C ALA A 198 8.36 6.75 -3.71
N GLY A 199 8.69 5.73 -4.49
CA GLY A 199 9.51 5.82 -5.71
C GLY A 199 8.74 6.21 -6.97
N THR A 200 7.44 6.50 -6.88
CA THR A 200 6.59 6.75 -8.06
C THR A 200 7.17 7.84 -8.98
N ASN A 201 7.61 8.97 -8.43
CA ASN A 201 8.16 10.08 -9.21
C ASN A 201 9.54 9.76 -9.83
N GLN A 202 10.30 8.84 -9.25
CA GLN A 202 11.58 8.39 -9.83
C GLN A 202 11.33 7.63 -11.14
N ILE A 203 10.31 6.77 -11.15
CA ILE A 203 9.94 6.04 -12.38
C ILE A 203 9.34 6.96 -13.43
N LEU A 204 8.51 7.94 -13.04
CA LEU A 204 7.96 8.93 -13.98
C LEU A 204 9.08 9.76 -14.63
N ASP A 205 10.08 10.15 -13.85
CA ASP A 205 11.24 10.90 -14.33
C ASP A 205 12.03 10.11 -15.39
N MET A 206 12.22 8.80 -15.19
CA MET A 206 12.91 7.91 -16.14
C MET A 206 12.19 7.81 -17.48
N VAL A 207 10.87 8.01 -17.51
CA VAL A 207 10.04 7.97 -18.74
C VAL A 207 9.90 9.37 -19.36
N GLY A 208 10.33 10.43 -18.65
CA GLY A 208 10.12 11.82 -19.05
C GLY A 208 8.68 12.30 -18.85
N TYR A 209 7.93 11.69 -17.92
CA TYR A 209 6.58 12.12 -17.56
C TYR A 209 6.60 13.17 -16.45
N GLU A 210 5.55 13.99 -16.42
CA GLU A 210 5.32 14.95 -15.35
C GLU A 210 5.20 14.24 -14.00
N LYS A 211 5.91 14.76 -12.99
CA LYS A 211 5.89 14.24 -11.62
C LYS A 211 4.65 14.72 -10.88
N PHE A 212 4.13 13.88 -10.00
CA PHE A 212 3.08 14.29 -9.09
C PHE A 212 3.63 15.25 -8.01
N GLY A 213 2.82 16.21 -7.61
CA GLY A 213 3.10 17.08 -6.45
C GLY A 213 2.96 16.31 -5.13
N ILE A 214 3.91 15.42 -4.82
CA ILE A 214 3.92 14.58 -3.62
C ILE A 214 4.72 15.28 -2.52
N LYS A 215 4.12 15.47 -1.35
CA LYS A 215 4.85 15.80 -0.13
C LYS A 215 5.29 14.51 0.56
N TYR A 216 6.60 14.35 0.73
CA TYR A 216 7.17 13.23 1.46
C TYR A 216 7.24 13.58 2.95
N GLU A 217 6.75 12.69 3.79
CA GLU A 217 6.83 12.80 5.24
C GLU A 217 7.55 11.57 5.80
N LEU A 218 8.52 11.82 6.67
CA LEU A 218 9.19 10.76 7.42
C LEU A 218 8.34 10.46 8.65
N CYS A 219 7.89 9.21 8.78
CA CYS A 219 7.14 8.73 9.94
C CYS A 219 7.96 7.71 10.70
N GLU A 220 7.95 7.81 12.02
CA GLU A 220 8.47 6.80 12.92
C GLU A 220 7.34 5.88 13.37
N ILE A 221 7.62 4.58 13.41
CA ILE A 221 6.73 3.57 13.98
C ILE A 221 7.47 2.95 15.16
N SER A 222 6.96 3.20 16.37
CA SER A 222 7.49 2.63 17.59
C SER A 222 6.70 1.38 17.97
N ALA A 223 7.41 0.29 18.21
CA ALA A 223 6.86 -0.92 18.82
C ALA A 223 7.12 -0.88 20.32
N MET A 224 6.10 -1.11 21.13
CA MET A 224 6.16 -1.18 22.60
C MET A 224 5.81 -2.59 23.08
#